data_6fbb32c06068d186deafe501929fb5e8
#
_entry.id   6fbb32c06068d186deafe501929fb5e8
#
_cell.length_a   1.000
_cell.length_b   1.000
_cell.length_c   1.000
_cell.angle_alpha   90.00
_cell.angle_beta   90.00
_cell.angle_gamma   90.00
#
_symmetry.space_group_name_H-M   'P 1'
#
loop_
_entity.id
_entity.type
_entity.pdbx_description
1 polymer ?
#
loop_
_entity_poly.entity_id
_entity_poly.type
_entity_poly.pdbx_seq_one_letter_code
_entity_poly.pdbx_strand_id
1 'polypeptide(L)'
;MVNSIAQVAMLLKQGIANRITSATTMNAHSSRSHAIFTVYLQVIYNDPLGHQHIRKAKLNLVDLAGSERHGKTGISTNSGDAFTESKSINLSLSCLGKVIQALSADKLGHVSYRESKLTRLLQVDIAQNYKMFRKCLGLIGWKCKNNDDS
;
A
#
# COMPACT_ATOMS: atom_id res chain seq x y z
N MET A 1 0.36 20.28 12.37
CA MET A 1 -0.91 20.32 11.64
C MET A 1 -0.65 21.07 10.34
N VAL A 2 -1.20 20.62 9.21
CA VAL A 2 -0.96 21.26 7.89
C VAL A 2 -2.18 22.09 7.56
N ASN A 3 -1.98 23.36 7.23
CA ASN A 3 -3.06 24.34 7.06
C ASN A 3 -3.21 24.85 5.61
N SER A 4 -2.34 24.41 4.71
CA SER A 4 -2.39 24.84 3.32
C SER A 4 -1.91 23.75 2.35
N ILE A 5 -2.39 23.83 1.11
CA ILE A 5 -1.94 22.95 0.01
C ILE A 5 -0.43 23.11 -0.24
N ALA A 6 0.09 24.32 -0.10
CA ALA A 6 1.52 24.57 -0.27
C ALA A 6 2.38 23.80 0.73
N GLN A 7 1.95 23.71 2.00
CA GLN A 7 2.64 22.91 3.01
C GLN A 7 2.58 21.40 2.70
N VAL A 8 1.44 20.90 2.21
CA VAL A 8 1.32 19.49 1.76
C VAL A 8 2.28 19.21 0.62
N ALA A 9 2.35 20.09 -0.37
CA ALA A 9 3.25 19.96 -1.52
C ALA A 9 4.73 19.98 -1.08
N MET A 10 5.08 20.84 -0.12
CA MET A 10 6.43 20.90 0.44
C MET A 10 6.82 19.60 1.15
N LEU A 11 5.94 19.06 2.00
CA LEU A 11 6.17 17.79 2.71
C LEU A 11 6.27 16.61 1.73
N LEU A 12 5.44 16.58 0.70
CA LEU A 12 5.53 15.57 -0.35
C LEU A 12 6.87 15.64 -1.09
N LYS A 13 7.29 16.86 -1.49
CA LYS A 13 8.59 17.08 -2.15
C LYS A 13 9.75 16.63 -1.26
N GLN A 14 9.71 16.94 0.03
CA GLN A 14 10.72 16.49 1.00
C GLN A 14 10.73 14.96 1.13
N GLY A 15 9.56 14.32 1.18
CA GLY A 15 9.45 12.85 1.22
C GLY A 15 10.05 12.19 -0.02
N ILE A 16 9.78 12.76 -1.21
CA ILE A 16 10.35 12.28 -2.48
C ILE A 16 11.88 12.45 -2.49
N ALA A 17 12.38 13.61 -2.03
CA ALA A 17 13.82 13.86 -1.93
C ALA A 17 14.51 12.86 -1.00
N ASN A 18 13.92 12.56 0.16
CA ASN A 18 14.45 11.56 1.09
C ASN A 18 14.45 10.13 0.50
N ARG A 19 13.47 9.82 -0.37
CA ARG A 19 13.43 8.55 -1.10
C ARG A 19 14.59 8.42 -2.09
N ILE A 20 14.98 9.52 -2.75
CA ILE A 20 16.04 9.58 -3.77
C ILE A 20 17.44 9.50 -3.16
N THR A 21 17.67 10.09 -1.98
CA THR A 21 19.01 10.14 -1.34
C THR A 21 19.56 8.78 -0.95
N SER A 22 18.71 7.74 -0.86
CA SER A 22 19.15 6.36 -0.65
C SER A 22 19.59 5.65 -1.95
N ALA A 23 19.52 6.32 -3.11
CA ALA A 23 19.84 5.74 -4.40
C ALA A 23 21.34 5.74 -4.66
N THR A 24 21.91 4.58 -4.93
CA THR A 24 23.23 4.47 -5.57
C THR A 24 23.09 4.71 -7.08
N THR A 25 24.12 5.29 -7.67
CA THR A 25 24.21 5.90 -9.00
C THR A 25 23.81 5.03 -10.22
N MET A 26 23.43 3.76 -10.08
CA MET A 26 23.17 2.87 -11.22
C MET A 26 21.78 2.25 -11.28
N ASN A 27 20.91 2.46 -10.29
CA ASN A 27 19.56 1.84 -10.30
C ASN A 27 18.52 2.85 -9.84
N ALA A 28 17.44 3.01 -10.63
CA ALA A 28 16.31 3.86 -10.27
C ALA A 28 15.67 3.33 -8.96
N HIS A 29 15.95 4.00 -7.83
CA HIS A 29 15.52 3.58 -6.50
C HIS A 29 13.99 3.58 -6.36
N SER A 30 13.30 4.35 -7.20
CA SER A 30 11.83 4.36 -7.27
C SER A 30 11.25 3.00 -7.64
N SER A 31 11.96 2.21 -8.48
CA SER A 31 11.51 0.86 -8.86
C SER A 31 11.74 -0.20 -7.77
N ARG A 32 12.51 0.13 -6.70
CA ARG A 32 12.91 -0.81 -5.66
C ARG A 32 12.41 -0.48 -4.26
N SER A 33 11.69 0.61 -4.09
CA SER A 33 11.14 1.01 -2.79
C SER A 33 9.64 1.30 -2.89
N HIS A 34 8.88 0.87 -1.87
CA HIS A 34 7.49 1.29 -1.72
C HIS A 34 7.45 2.69 -1.10
N ALA A 35 6.53 3.54 -1.56
CA ALA A 35 6.24 4.82 -0.94
C ALA A 35 4.76 4.88 -0.55
N ILE A 36 4.48 5.33 0.67
CA ILE A 36 3.13 5.52 1.18
C ILE A 36 3.05 6.95 1.72
N PHE A 37 2.22 7.78 1.08
CA PHE A 37 1.90 9.12 1.57
C PHE A 37 0.52 9.09 2.21
N THR A 38 0.48 9.34 3.51
CA THR A 38 -0.75 9.27 4.31
C THR A 38 -1.22 10.66 4.71
N VAL A 39 -2.47 10.97 4.38
CA VAL A 39 -3.15 12.20 4.80
C VAL A 39 -4.20 11.86 5.83
N TYR A 40 -4.11 12.45 7.01
CA TYR A 40 -5.15 12.40 8.04
C TYR A 40 -5.97 13.67 7.99
N LEU A 41 -7.27 13.53 7.75
CA LEU A 41 -8.24 14.62 7.75
C LEU A 41 -9.05 14.58 9.03
N GLN A 42 -9.19 15.73 9.68
CA GLN A 42 -10.07 15.88 10.82
C GLN A 42 -10.98 17.08 10.58
N VAL A 43 -12.28 16.85 10.63
CA VAL A 43 -13.31 17.88 10.53
C VAL A 43 -14.03 17.96 11.87
N ILE A 44 -14.08 19.16 12.43
CA ILE A 44 -14.78 19.46 13.69
C ILE A 44 -15.95 20.38 13.32
N TYR A 45 -17.16 20.00 13.72
CA TYR A 45 -18.36 20.81 13.51
C TYR A 45 -19.32 20.66 14.68
N ASN A 46 -20.14 21.67 14.93
CA ASN A 46 -21.20 21.61 15.94
C ASN A 46 -22.54 21.32 15.25
N ASP A 47 -23.38 20.51 15.88
CA ASP A 47 -24.75 20.30 15.44
C ASP A 47 -25.65 21.50 15.87
N PRO A 48 -26.91 21.58 15.38
CA PRO A 48 -27.85 22.62 15.79
C PRO A 48 -28.17 22.65 17.28
N LEU A 49 -27.90 21.58 18.02
CA LEU A 49 -28.08 21.42 19.45
C LEU A 49 -26.84 21.86 20.26
N GLY A 50 -25.74 22.26 19.57
CA GLY A 50 -24.49 22.69 20.19
C GLY A 50 -23.51 21.57 20.52
N HIS A 51 -23.79 20.32 20.17
CA HIS A 51 -22.86 19.22 20.41
C HIS A 51 -21.74 19.24 19.38
N GLN A 52 -20.51 19.08 19.84
CA GLN A 52 -19.33 19.00 18.98
C GLN A 52 -19.16 17.60 18.40
N HIS A 53 -19.08 17.53 17.08
CA HIS A 53 -18.80 16.31 16.34
C HIS A 53 -17.41 16.35 15.70
N ILE A 54 -16.68 15.21 15.75
CA ILE A 54 -15.36 15.05 15.15
C ILE A 54 -15.44 13.92 14.14
N ARG A 55 -15.23 14.25 12.86
CA ARG A 55 -15.06 13.27 11.78
C ARG A 55 -13.58 13.14 11.45
N LYS A 56 -13.09 11.91 11.45
CA LYS A 56 -11.71 11.58 11.06
C LYS A 56 -11.72 10.71 9.80
N ALA A 57 -10.88 11.07 8.84
CA ALA A 57 -10.66 10.29 7.64
C ALA A 57 -9.16 10.10 7.40
N LYS A 58 -8.79 9.04 6.70
CA LYS A 58 -7.44 8.71 6.32
C LYS A 58 -7.41 8.40 4.83
N LEU A 59 -6.49 9.02 4.10
CA LEU A 59 -6.21 8.75 2.69
C LEU A 59 -4.77 8.29 2.55
N ASN A 60 -4.55 7.12 1.95
CA ASN A 60 -3.24 6.63 1.59
C ASN A 60 -3.06 6.69 0.07
N LEU A 61 -2.02 7.38 -0.37
CA LEU A 61 -1.50 7.32 -1.72
C LEU A 61 -0.31 6.38 -1.71
N VAL A 62 -0.42 5.27 -2.45
CA VAL A 62 0.55 4.17 -2.40
C VAL A 62 1.20 4.02 -3.76
N ASP A 63 2.52 4.14 -3.79
CA ASP A 63 3.38 3.85 -4.93
C ASP A 63 4.23 2.62 -4.60
N LEU A 64 3.98 1.51 -5.28
CA LEU A 64 4.65 0.23 -5.02
C LEU A 64 5.89 0.09 -5.89
N ALA A 65 6.90 -0.59 -5.36
CA ALA A 65 8.06 -1.03 -6.14
C ALA A 65 7.63 -2.02 -7.24
N GLY A 66 8.43 -2.13 -8.28
CA GLY A 66 8.19 -3.07 -9.38
C GLY A 66 8.26 -4.53 -8.92
N SER A 67 7.47 -5.38 -9.57
CA SER A 67 7.42 -6.83 -9.30
C SER A 67 8.31 -7.64 -10.25
N GLU A 68 9.02 -6.99 -11.16
CA GLU A 68 9.86 -7.62 -12.16
C GLU A 68 10.98 -8.46 -11.53
N ARG A 69 11.18 -9.67 -12.06
CA ARG A 69 12.30 -10.53 -11.69
C ARG A 69 13.59 -9.98 -12.32
N HIS A 70 14.48 -9.42 -11.51
CA HIS A 70 15.80 -8.95 -11.97
C HIS A 70 16.77 -10.07 -12.43
N GLY A 71 16.29 -11.32 -12.51
CA GLY A 71 17.12 -12.49 -12.84
C GLY A 71 17.43 -12.70 -14.34
N LYS A 72 16.94 -11.83 -15.25
CA LYS A 72 17.19 -12.02 -16.69
C LYS A 72 18.15 -11.00 -17.33
N THR A 73 18.50 -9.95 -16.63
CA THR A 73 19.57 -9.04 -17.05
C THR A 73 20.88 -9.53 -16.44
N GLY A 74 21.76 -10.14 -17.22
CA GLY A 74 23.05 -10.74 -16.85
C GLY A 74 24.04 -9.81 -16.11
N ILE A 75 23.59 -9.14 -15.07
CA ILE A 75 24.42 -8.31 -14.20
C ILE A 75 25.04 -9.24 -13.18
N SER A 76 26.34 -9.43 -13.34
CA SER A 76 27.26 -10.10 -12.42
C SER A 76 26.98 -9.65 -10.98
N THR A 77 26.49 -10.58 -10.16
CA THR A 77 26.09 -10.36 -8.77
C THR A 77 27.29 -10.34 -7.86
N ASN A 78 28.07 -9.26 -7.86
CA ASN A 78 29.16 -9.10 -6.90
C ASN A 78 28.82 -8.25 -5.66
N SER A 79 27.55 -7.91 -5.44
CA SER A 79 27.11 -7.25 -4.21
C SER A 79 25.93 -8.00 -3.61
N GLY A 80 26.18 -8.75 -2.51
CA GLY A 80 25.16 -9.47 -1.76
C GLY A 80 23.97 -8.62 -1.32
N ASP A 81 24.17 -7.30 -1.17
CA ASP A 81 23.16 -6.34 -0.73
C ASP A 81 22.04 -6.13 -1.77
N ALA A 82 22.37 -6.03 -3.06
CA ALA A 82 21.37 -5.84 -4.12
C ALA A 82 20.45 -7.08 -4.30
N PHE A 83 20.99 -8.28 -4.06
CA PHE A 83 20.22 -9.52 -4.10
C PHE A 83 19.26 -9.64 -2.91
N THR A 84 19.71 -9.29 -1.71
CA THR A 84 18.87 -9.30 -0.50
C THR A 84 17.77 -8.26 -0.56
N GLU A 85 18.06 -7.08 -1.10
CA GLU A 85 17.08 -6.01 -1.33
C GLU A 85 15.99 -6.47 -2.30
N SER A 86 16.35 -6.99 -3.46
CA SER A 86 15.40 -7.49 -4.47
C SER A 86 14.52 -8.61 -3.92
N LYS A 87 15.08 -9.51 -3.11
CA LYS A 87 14.34 -10.57 -2.43
C LYS A 87 13.31 -10.02 -1.44
N SER A 88 13.67 -8.99 -0.68
CA SER A 88 12.76 -8.37 0.31
C SER A 88 11.60 -7.63 -0.36
N ILE A 89 11.85 -6.96 -1.50
CA ILE A 89 10.81 -6.27 -2.30
C ILE A 89 9.81 -7.30 -2.85
N ASN A 90 10.30 -8.34 -3.52
CA ASN A 90 9.44 -9.38 -4.08
C ASN A 90 8.66 -10.13 -2.99
N LEU A 91 9.24 -10.33 -1.81
CA LEU A 91 8.55 -10.92 -0.67
C LEU A 91 7.39 -10.04 -0.21
N SER A 92 7.59 -8.72 -0.11
CA SER A 92 6.53 -7.79 0.33
C SER A 92 5.34 -7.77 -0.63
N LEU A 93 5.58 -7.78 -1.94
CA LEU A 93 4.55 -7.85 -2.97
C LEU A 93 3.85 -9.21 -2.99
N SER A 94 4.58 -10.29 -2.80
CA SER A 94 4.01 -11.65 -2.68
C SER A 94 3.09 -11.76 -1.46
N CYS A 95 3.50 -11.21 -0.31
CA CYS A 95 2.68 -11.15 0.89
C CYS A 95 1.39 -10.32 0.66
N LEU A 96 1.49 -9.21 -0.06
CA LEU A 96 0.33 -8.41 -0.43
C LEU A 96 -0.65 -9.21 -1.30
N GLY A 97 -0.12 -9.93 -2.31
CA GLY A 97 -0.92 -10.82 -3.16
C GLY A 97 -1.66 -11.88 -2.35
N LYS A 98 -0.98 -12.55 -1.40
CA LYS A 98 -1.59 -13.54 -0.50
C LYS A 98 -2.70 -12.93 0.36
N VAL A 99 -2.52 -11.71 0.89
CA VAL A 99 -3.54 -11.00 1.67
C VAL A 99 -4.77 -10.73 0.82
N ILE A 100 -4.60 -10.22 -0.40
CA ILE A 100 -5.71 -9.94 -1.31
C ILE A 100 -6.44 -11.24 -1.68
N GLN A 101 -5.70 -12.30 -1.98
CA GLN A 101 -6.26 -13.63 -2.30
C GLN A 101 -7.03 -14.21 -1.10
N ALA A 102 -6.49 -14.12 0.11
CA ALA A 102 -7.16 -14.59 1.33
C ALA A 102 -8.44 -13.82 1.62
N LEU A 103 -8.46 -12.50 1.34
CA LEU A 103 -9.67 -11.68 1.46
C LEU A 103 -10.70 -12.01 0.39
N SER A 104 -10.29 -12.37 -0.83
CA SER A 104 -11.18 -12.72 -1.93
C SER A 104 -11.79 -14.12 -1.80
N ALA A 105 -11.13 -15.00 -1.08
CA ALA A 105 -11.68 -16.31 -0.77
C ALA A 105 -12.87 -16.18 0.19
N ASP A 106 -13.99 -16.86 -0.10
CA ASP A 106 -15.20 -16.85 0.76
C ASP A 106 -15.03 -17.62 2.09
N LYS A 107 -13.86 -18.19 2.30
CA LYS A 107 -13.55 -18.95 3.51
C LYS A 107 -13.15 -17.97 4.61
N LEU A 108 -13.77 -18.09 5.78
CA LEU A 108 -13.39 -17.44 7.04
C LEU A 108 -12.03 -17.98 7.50
N GLY A 109 -10.97 -17.59 6.80
CA GLY A 109 -9.60 -17.96 7.09
C GLY A 109 -8.83 -16.82 7.74
N HIS A 110 -7.75 -17.17 8.42
CA HIS A 110 -6.82 -16.18 8.98
C HIS A 110 -6.07 -15.47 7.85
N VAL A 111 -6.17 -14.14 7.80
CA VAL A 111 -5.42 -13.29 6.86
C VAL A 111 -4.11 -12.85 7.52
N SER A 112 -2.99 -13.28 6.97
CA SER A 112 -1.66 -13.00 7.54
C SER A 112 -1.12 -11.65 7.07
N TYR A 113 -1.45 -10.58 7.81
CA TYR A 113 -0.93 -9.24 7.53
C TYR A 113 0.49 -9.01 8.05
N ARG A 114 1.00 -9.89 8.94
CA ARG A 114 2.27 -9.66 9.65
C ARG A 114 3.50 -10.15 8.90
N GLU A 115 3.34 -10.79 7.76
CA GLU A 115 4.45 -11.34 6.96
C GLU A 115 5.31 -10.26 6.29
N SER A 116 4.78 -9.04 6.09
CA SER A 116 5.58 -7.92 5.60
C SER A 116 5.21 -6.60 6.27
N LYS A 117 6.17 -5.66 6.29
CA LYS A 117 5.92 -4.29 6.78
C LYS A 117 4.84 -3.59 5.96
N LEU A 118 4.82 -3.80 4.65
CA LEU A 118 3.84 -3.24 3.73
C LEU A 118 2.41 -3.69 4.08
N THR A 119 2.18 -4.98 4.21
CA THR A 119 0.86 -5.54 4.53
C THR A 119 0.39 -5.13 5.92
N ARG A 120 1.32 -5.00 6.88
CA ARG A 120 1.02 -4.53 8.23
C ARG A 120 0.61 -3.05 8.25
N LEU A 121 1.30 -2.19 7.50
CA LEU A 121 0.98 -0.76 7.40
C LEU A 121 -0.38 -0.52 6.74
N LEU A 122 -0.70 -1.31 5.71
CA LEU A 122 -1.93 -1.19 4.94
C LEU A 122 -3.08 -2.07 5.47
N GLN A 123 -2.90 -2.79 6.58
CA GLN A 123 -3.85 -3.78 7.09
C GLN A 123 -5.27 -3.24 7.22
N VAL A 124 -5.45 -2.11 7.88
CA VAL A 124 -6.77 -1.51 8.13
C VAL A 124 -7.40 -1.05 6.82
N ASP A 125 -6.61 -0.40 5.97
CA ASP A 125 -7.08 0.17 4.71
C ASP A 125 -7.50 -0.93 3.72
N ILE A 126 -6.69 -1.98 3.60
CA ILE A 126 -7.01 -3.13 2.73
C ILE A 126 -8.27 -3.84 3.24
N ALA A 127 -8.35 -4.13 4.54
CA ALA A 127 -9.48 -4.85 5.11
C ALA A 127 -10.80 -4.09 5.01
N GLN A 128 -10.79 -2.77 5.24
CA GLN A 128 -11.98 -1.92 5.16
C GLN A 128 -12.43 -1.70 3.72
N ASN A 129 -11.50 -1.32 2.84
CA ASN A 129 -11.81 -1.06 1.43
C ASN A 129 -12.26 -2.33 0.72
N TYR A 130 -11.67 -3.49 1.05
CA TYR A 130 -12.11 -4.76 0.49
C TYR A 130 -13.55 -5.10 0.87
N LYS A 131 -13.93 -4.94 2.15
CA LYS A 131 -15.31 -5.16 2.61
C LYS A 131 -16.30 -4.24 1.90
N MET A 132 -15.94 -2.98 1.70
CA MET A 132 -16.77 -2.00 0.98
C MET A 132 -16.89 -2.38 -0.50
N PHE A 133 -15.77 -2.69 -1.16
CA PHE A 133 -15.73 -3.10 -2.55
C PHE A 133 -16.57 -4.35 -2.81
N ARG A 134 -16.46 -5.36 -1.95
CA ARG A 134 -17.24 -6.58 -2.02
C ARG A 134 -18.76 -6.35 -1.86
N LYS A 135 -19.15 -5.42 -0.96
CA LYS A 135 -20.56 -5.00 -0.85
C LYS A 135 -21.05 -4.35 -2.15
N CYS A 136 -20.27 -3.43 -2.72
CA CYS A 136 -20.63 -2.77 -3.97
C CYS A 136 -20.75 -3.76 -5.13
N LEU A 137 -19.82 -4.71 -5.26
CA LEU A 137 -19.87 -5.76 -6.28
C LEU A 137 -21.08 -6.68 -6.10
N GLY A 138 -21.43 -7.04 -4.86
CA GLY A 138 -22.61 -7.84 -4.54
C GLY A 138 -23.92 -7.13 -4.94
N LEU A 139 -23.99 -5.79 -4.80
CA LEU A 139 -25.13 -4.99 -5.21
C LEU A 139 -25.28 -4.91 -6.75
N ILE A 140 -24.17 -5.02 -7.50
CA ILE A 140 -24.16 -5.01 -8.97
C ILE A 140 -24.34 -6.44 -9.56
N GLY A 141 -24.43 -7.47 -8.72
CA GLY A 141 -24.60 -8.86 -9.16
C GLY A 141 -23.33 -9.49 -9.74
N TRP A 142 -22.18 -8.89 -9.56
CA TRP A 142 -20.92 -9.43 -10.04
C TRP A 142 -20.38 -10.49 -9.08
N LYS A 143 -20.48 -11.75 -9.47
CA LYS A 143 -19.76 -12.86 -8.82
C LYS A 143 -18.34 -12.90 -9.37
N CYS A 144 -17.32 -12.79 -8.51
CA CYS A 144 -15.97 -13.17 -8.88
C CYS A 144 -16.00 -14.65 -9.32
N LYS A 145 -15.66 -14.92 -10.58
CA LYS A 145 -15.43 -16.29 -11.03
C LYS A 145 -14.23 -16.84 -10.26
N ASN A 146 -14.45 -17.83 -9.41
CA ASN A 146 -13.37 -18.64 -8.89
C ASN A 146 -12.80 -19.44 -10.07
N ASN A 147 -11.48 -19.35 -10.30
CA ASN A 147 -10.76 -20.19 -11.27
C ASN A 147 -10.53 -21.59 -10.70
N ASP A 148 -11.61 -22.28 -10.32
CA ASP A 148 -11.59 -23.67 -9.85
C ASP A 148 -12.32 -24.61 -10.81
N ASP A 149 -12.39 -24.24 -12.12
CA ASP A 149 -12.85 -25.15 -13.17
C ASP A 149 -11.76 -25.33 -14.22
N SER A 150 -10.78 -26.19 -13.90
CA SER A 150 -10.02 -26.95 -14.91
C SER A 150 -9.26 -28.11 -14.25
#